data_4912b3ef3abe42d7422b32e6281afeeb
#
_entry.id   4912b3ef3abe42d7422b32e6281afeeb
#
_cell.length_a   1.000
_cell.length_b   1.000
_cell.length_c   1.000
_cell.angle_alpha   90.00
_cell.angle_beta   90.00
_cell.angle_gamma   90.00
#
_symmetry.space_group_name_H-M   'P 1'
#
loop_
_entity.id
_entity.type
_entity.pdbx_description
1 polymer ?
#
loop_
_entity_poly.entity_id
_entity_poly.type
_entity_poly.pdbx_seq_one_letter_code
_entity_poly.pdbx_strand_id
1 'polypeptide(L)'
;MWILSKLSMSHRKRINAGDSPCIDVQYQNLYAQVASLLMPRKLRAVLGRGSAKTTDFQAERLAEIIFDMPGAPLVWVADTFSNLTSNILPGVLEGLERKGLHEGVHYVIEKEPPTYTEKEKEHLPTWLKPHFWKPFNRLVSYKRTIIFHTGTNIRFGSLDRPSTLAGSSYVYVFGDEVKYFKEEKIANLMKAVRGYSVQYGNSPFYRGYSFTTDMPDVSHIGEYDWILKGASAMNTERLTLVMQAGLVYNQALHEYVAAKLEWQRTRTPEAEREYKNKLRTARLWRSRWVELRRLPETATFFMLASSYINVDILTAEWFDDAFAEQFSDYKLSLIHISEPTRRVVI
;
A
#
# COMPACT_ATOMS: atom_id res chain seq x y z
N MET A 1 8.86 9.74 5.69
CA MET A 1 9.91 8.75 6.04
C MET A 1 10.30 7.91 4.84
N TRP A 2 9.36 7.47 4.04
CA TRP A 2 9.56 6.63 2.86
C TRP A 2 10.38 7.28 1.72
N ILE A 3 10.10 8.53 1.35
CA ILE A 3 10.93 9.31 0.39
C ILE A 3 12.39 9.42 0.89
N LEU A 4 12.61 9.46 2.21
CA LEU A 4 13.95 9.51 2.80
C LEU A 4 14.73 8.20 2.65
N SER A 5 14.06 7.04 2.66
CA SER A 5 14.72 5.75 2.42
C SER A 5 15.14 5.60 0.95
N LYS A 6 14.34 6.08 -0.01
CA LYS A 6 14.72 6.14 -1.43
C LYS A 6 15.96 7.02 -1.66
N LEU A 7 16.00 8.22 -1.06
CA LEU A 7 17.15 9.10 -1.13
C LEU A 7 18.42 8.47 -0.54
N SER A 8 18.31 7.62 0.49
CA SER A 8 19.48 7.03 1.12
C SER A 8 20.09 5.87 0.32
N MET A 9 19.32 5.14 -0.47
CA MET A 9 19.78 3.92 -1.14
C MET A 9 20.22 4.10 -2.59
N SER A 10 19.51 4.89 -3.38
CA SER A 10 20.05 5.34 -4.68
C SER A 10 21.34 6.16 -4.48
N HIS A 11 21.43 6.86 -3.38
CA HIS A 11 22.60 7.64 -2.96
C HIS A 11 23.86 6.79 -2.76
N ARG A 12 23.79 5.62 -2.12
CA ARG A 12 24.99 4.80 -1.87
C ARG A 12 25.62 4.23 -3.13
N LYS A 13 24.83 3.91 -4.15
CA LYS A 13 25.35 3.46 -5.44
C LYS A 13 25.88 4.60 -6.33
N ARG A 14 25.36 5.83 -6.19
CA ARG A 14 25.70 6.99 -7.03
C ARG A 14 26.71 7.97 -6.41
N ILE A 15 26.84 8.02 -5.09
CA ILE A 15 27.90 8.81 -4.43
C ILE A 15 29.30 8.31 -4.84
N ASN A 16 29.44 7.04 -5.14
CA ASN A 16 30.69 6.48 -5.68
C ASN A 16 30.91 6.78 -7.16
N ALA A 17 29.93 7.36 -7.86
CA ALA A 17 30.00 7.68 -9.29
C ALA A 17 30.09 9.20 -9.60
N GLY A 18 30.11 10.07 -8.58
CA GLY A 18 30.25 11.52 -8.78
C GLY A 18 29.03 12.25 -9.33
N ASP A 19 27.87 11.58 -9.41
CA ASP A 19 26.63 12.16 -9.94
C ASP A 19 25.83 12.93 -8.88
N SER A 20 25.21 14.04 -9.32
CA SER A 20 24.27 14.81 -8.50
C SER A 20 23.10 13.92 -8.06
N PRO A 21 22.57 14.10 -6.85
CA PRO A 21 21.40 13.35 -6.38
C PRO A 21 20.21 13.60 -7.32
N CYS A 22 19.74 12.55 -7.96
CA CYS A 22 18.57 12.59 -8.82
C CYS A 22 17.33 12.16 -8.02
N ILE A 23 16.26 12.93 -8.11
CA ILE A 23 14.94 12.53 -7.62
C ILE A 23 14.30 11.71 -8.72
N ASP A 24 14.13 10.41 -8.47
CA ASP A 24 13.35 9.56 -9.37
C ASP A 24 11.87 9.92 -9.25
N VAL A 25 11.33 10.56 -10.28
CA VAL A 25 9.89 10.82 -10.39
C VAL A 25 9.22 9.55 -10.91
N GLN A 26 8.29 9.01 -10.12
CA GLN A 26 7.48 7.87 -10.55
C GLN A 26 6.09 8.36 -10.94
N TYR A 27 5.65 7.94 -12.13
CA TYR A 27 4.28 8.16 -12.56
C TYR A 27 3.33 7.32 -11.70
N GLN A 28 2.24 7.94 -11.27
CA GLN A 28 1.06 7.28 -10.72
C GLN A 28 -0.17 7.94 -11.31
N ASN A 29 -1.17 7.15 -11.66
CA ASN A 29 -2.44 7.71 -12.09
C ASN A 29 -3.13 8.49 -10.94
N LEU A 30 -4.04 9.40 -11.30
CA LEU A 30 -4.70 10.28 -10.33
C LEU A 30 -5.38 9.52 -9.17
N TYR A 31 -5.99 8.38 -9.46
CA TYR A 31 -6.70 7.58 -8.45
C TYR A 31 -5.73 6.92 -7.46
N ALA A 32 -4.56 6.46 -7.94
CA ALA A 32 -3.50 5.97 -7.07
C ALA A 32 -2.96 7.09 -6.17
N GLN A 33 -2.79 8.32 -6.72
CA GLN A 33 -2.38 9.48 -5.93
C GLN A 33 -3.41 9.82 -4.84
N VAL A 34 -4.69 9.83 -5.15
CA VAL A 34 -5.77 10.05 -4.16
C VAL A 34 -5.75 8.97 -3.08
N ALA A 35 -5.63 7.70 -3.46
CA ALA A 35 -5.54 6.60 -2.49
C ALA A 35 -4.31 6.73 -1.58
N SER A 36 -3.18 7.22 -2.11
CA SER A 36 -1.94 7.48 -1.35
C SER A 36 -2.07 8.67 -0.40
N LEU A 37 -2.75 9.73 -0.82
CA LEU A 37 -3.01 10.90 0.04
C LEU A 37 -3.97 10.58 1.19
N LEU A 38 -4.99 9.76 0.92
CA LEU A 38 -5.97 9.34 1.91
C LEU A 38 -5.41 8.25 2.83
N MET A 39 -4.70 7.27 2.29
CA MET A 39 -4.21 6.08 3.02
C MET A 39 -5.20 5.56 4.07
N PRO A 40 -6.45 5.26 3.69
CA PRO A 40 -7.51 4.92 4.63
C PRO A 40 -7.21 3.60 5.33
N ARG A 41 -7.81 3.36 6.49
CA ARG A 41 -7.70 2.07 7.19
C ARG A 41 -8.27 0.93 6.37
N LYS A 42 -9.39 1.18 5.71
CA LYS A 42 -10.16 0.21 4.92
C LYS A 42 -10.32 0.74 3.50
N LEU A 43 -9.58 0.17 2.57
CA LEU A 43 -9.67 0.49 1.16
C LEU A 43 -10.52 -0.57 0.44
N ARG A 44 -11.46 -0.12 -0.37
CA ARG A 44 -12.18 -0.92 -1.37
C ARG A 44 -12.06 -0.23 -2.71
N ALA A 45 -11.32 -0.83 -3.64
CA ALA A 45 -11.07 -0.24 -4.95
C ALA A 45 -11.55 -1.20 -6.05
N VAL A 46 -12.58 -0.78 -6.76
CA VAL A 46 -13.11 -1.45 -7.95
C VAL A 46 -12.59 -0.68 -9.16
N LEU A 47 -11.60 -1.24 -9.82
CA LEU A 47 -10.84 -0.55 -10.84
C LEU A 47 -10.73 -1.42 -12.09
N GLY A 48 -10.90 -0.84 -13.25
CA GLY A 48 -10.75 -1.54 -14.54
C GLY A 48 -9.38 -2.20 -14.71
N ARG A 49 -9.26 -3.09 -15.69
CA ARG A 49 -8.00 -3.74 -16.03
C ARG A 49 -6.95 -2.71 -16.46
N GLY A 50 -5.67 -3.00 -16.22
CA GLY A 50 -4.57 -2.09 -16.54
C GLY A 50 -4.47 -0.85 -15.65
N SER A 51 -5.25 -0.75 -14.56
CA SER A 51 -5.25 0.40 -13.63
C SER A 51 -4.14 0.39 -12.58
N ALA A 52 -3.15 -0.51 -12.70
CA ALA A 52 -2.04 -0.66 -11.77
C ALA A 52 -2.46 -0.98 -10.31
N LYS A 53 -3.58 -1.71 -10.12
CA LYS A 53 -4.13 -2.09 -8.81
C LYS A 53 -3.07 -2.68 -7.89
N THR A 54 -2.31 -3.62 -8.39
CA THR A 54 -1.34 -4.41 -7.62
C THR A 54 -0.04 -3.67 -7.41
N THR A 55 0.51 -3.06 -8.48
CA THR A 55 1.82 -2.39 -8.48
C THR A 55 1.79 -1.04 -7.76
N ASP A 56 0.71 -0.27 -7.89
CA ASP A 56 0.65 1.07 -7.32
C ASP A 56 -0.19 1.12 -6.04
N PHE A 57 -1.44 0.63 -6.06
CA PHE A 57 -2.30 0.73 -4.87
C PHE A 57 -1.86 -0.21 -3.75
N GLN A 58 -1.68 -1.51 -4.05
CA GLN A 58 -1.37 -2.50 -3.03
C GLN A 58 0.08 -2.38 -2.54
N ALA A 59 1.04 -2.25 -3.46
CA ALA A 59 2.45 -2.15 -3.09
C ALA A 59 2.77 -0.83 -2.35
N GLU A 60 2.12 0.30 -2.72
CA GLU A 60 2.25 1.57 -1.98
C GLU A 60 1.80 1.43 -0.54
N ARG A 61 0.61 0.87 -0.37
CA ARG A 61 0.03 0.67 0.95
C ARG A 61 0.87 -0.30 1.79
N LEU A 62 1.35 -1.37 1.18
CA LEU A 62 2.24 -2.30 1.86
C LEU A 62 3.53 -1.62 2.31
N ALA A 63 4.15 -0.83 1.43
CA ALA A 63 5.35 -0.06 1.77
C ALA A 63 5.13 0.87 2.97
N GLU A 64 3.97 1.55 3.07
CA GLU A 64 3.66 2.37 4.25
C GLU A 64 3.46 1.53 5.51
N ILE A 65 2.73 0.42 5.42
CA ILE A 65 2.40 -0.45 6.56
C ILE A 65 3.64 -1.08 7.18
N ILE A 66 4.61 -1.54 6.39
CA ILE A 66 5.82 -2.18 6.92
C ILE A 66 6.68 -1.22 7.75
N PHE A 67 6.60 0.09 7.49
CA PHE A 67 7.28 1.11 8.29
C PHE A 67 6.44 1.63 9.45
N ASP A 68 5.11 1.65 9.32
CA ASP A 68 4.22 2.13 10.38
C ASP A 68 3.99 1.07 11.48
N MET A 69 4.01 -0.21 11.09
CA MET A 69 3.80 -1.35 12.00
C MET A 69 4.96 -2.35 11.94
N PRO A 70 6.18 -2.00 12.41
CA PRO A 70 7.32 -2.92 12.42
C PRO A 70 7.03 -4.18 13.22
N GLY A 71 7.41 -5.35 12.69
CA GLY A 71 7.17 -6.65 13.32
C GLY A 71 5.77 -7.22 13.13
N ALA A 72 4.85 -6.50 12.49
CA ALA A 72 3.44 -6.86 12.41
C ALA A 72 3.17 -8.11 11.56
N PRO A 73 2.28 -9.03 12.00
CA PRO A 73 1.78 -10.10 11.17
C PRO A 73 0.64 -9.61 10.28
N LEU A 74 0.84 -9.70 8.98
CA LEU A 74 -0.13 -9.38 7.94
C LEU A 74 -0.58 -10.65 7.22
N VAL A 75 -1.71 -10.57 6.51
CA VAL A 75 -2.15 -11.65 5.63
C VAL A 75 -2.52 -11.10 4.26
N TRP A 76 -2.14 -11.83 3.22
CA TRP A 76 -2.57 -11.57 1.85
C TRP A 76 -3.38 -12.77 1.36
N VAL A 77 -4.59 -12.51 0.90
CA VAL A 77 -5.51 -13.55 0.44
C VAL A 77 -5.86 -13.38 -1.03
N ALA A 78 -6.02 -14.51 -1.69
CA ALA A 78 -6.59 -14.63 -3.03
C ALA A 78 -7.65 -15.74 -3.03
N ASP A 79 -8.36 -15.92 -4.15
CA ASP A 79 -9.25 -17.05 -4.39
C ASP A 79 -8.49 -18.37 -4.27
N THR A 80 -7.41 -18.51 -5.06
CA THR A 80 -6.53 -19.67 -5.05
C THR A 80 -5.09 -19.27 -4.74
N PHE A 81 -4.33 -20.21 -4.21
CA PHE A 81 -2.90 -19.99 -3.95
C PHE A 81 -2.10 -19.84 -5.25
N SER A 82 -2.49 -20.56 -6.31
CA SER A 82 -1.85 -20.45 -7.62
C SER A 82 -2.01 -19.03 -8.20
N ASN A 83 -3.23 -18.47 -8.15
CA ASN A 83 -3.47 -17.11 -8.61
C ASN A 83 -2.62 -16.09 -7.84
N LEU A 84 -2.54 -16.24 -6.52
CA LEU A 84 -1.73 -15.38 -5.68
C LEU A 84 -0.25 -15.37 -6.10
N THR A 85 0.33 -16.56 -6.30
CA THR A 85 1.78 -16.68 -6.58
C THR A 85 2.14 -16.34 -8.02
N SER A 86 1.28 -16.69 -8.98
CA SER A 86 1.58 -16.55 -10.41
C SER A 86 1.18 -15.18 -10.96
N ASN A 87 0.12 -14.57 -10.45
CA ASN A 87 -0.46 -13.35 -11.03
C ASN A 87 -0.32 -12.12 -10.10
N ILE A 88 -0.56 -12.28 -8.79
CA ILE A 88 -0.62 -11.15 -7.88
C ILE A 88 0.77 -10.80 -7.35
N LEU A 89 1.50 -11.79 -6.83
CA LEU A 89 2.78 -11.57 -6.18
C LEU A 89 3.82 -10.90 -7.07
N PRO A 90 4.02 -11.28 -8.35
CA PRO A 90 4.97 -10.60 -9.22
C PRO A 90 4.72 -9.09 -9.34
N GLY A 91 3.45 -8.68 -9.51
CA GLY A 91 3.09 -7.26 -9.58
C GLY A 91 3.35 -6.49 -8.27
N VAL A 92 3.14 -7.14 -7.12
CA VAL A 92 3.47 -6.54 -5.81
C VAL A 92 4.97 -6.34 -5.66
N LEU A 93 5.77 -7.35 -6.02
CA LEU A 93 7.22 -7.30 -5.94
C LEU A 93 7.78 -6.21 -6.86
N GLU A 94 7.29 -6.14 -8.11
CA GLU A 94 7.64 -5.05 -9.03
C GLU A 94 7.33 -3.68 -8.42
N GLY A 95 6.13 -3.51 -7.85
CA GLY A 95 5.73 -2.28 -7.17
C GLY A 95 6.64 -1.93 -5.98
N LEU A 96 7.08 -2.92 -5.21
CA LEU A 96 8.03 -2.73 -4.11
C LEU A 96 9.43 -2.35 -4.63
N GLU A 97 9.90 -2.98 -5.70
CA GLU A 97 11.20 -2.65 -6.32
C GLU A 97 11.24 -1.24 -6.86
N ARG A 98 10.17 -0.79 -7.54
CA ARG A 98 10.01 0.61 -7.98
C ARG A 98 10.12 1.59 -6.79
N LYS A 99 9.74 1.16 -5.60
CA LYS A 99 9.84 1.92 -4.35
C LYS A 99 11.18 1.78 -3.64
N GLY A 100 12.13 1.05 -4.25
CA GLY A 100 13.48 0.82 -3.72
C GLY A 100 13.53 -0.25 -2.62
N LEU A 101 12.53 -1.11 -2.53
CA LEU A 101 12.52 -2.26 -1.65
C LEU A 101 12.88 -3.51 -2.46
N HIS A 102 14.08 -4.05 -2.25
CA HIS A 102 14.64 -5.14 -3.05
C HIS A 102 14.73 -6.44 -2.26
N GLU A 103 14.49 -7.59 -2.93
CA GLU A 103 14.70 -8.91 -2.34
C GLU A 103 16.16 -9.11 -1.88
N GLY A 104 16.33 -9.83 -0.80
CA GLY A 104 17.64 -10.09 -0.18
C GLY A 104 18.20 -8.93 0.63
N VAL A 105 17.70 -7.70 0.44
CA VAL A 105 18.14 -6.50 1.17
C VAL A 105 17.05 -5.98 2.10
N HIS A 106 15.82 -5.92 1.64
CA HIS A 106 14.69 -5.35 2.38
C HIS A 106 13.63 -6.37 2.75
N TYR A 107 13.57 -7.47 2.01
CA TYR A 107 12.67 -8.59 2.31
C TYR A 107 13.25 -9.90 1.78
N VAL A 108 12.76 -11.01 2.33
CA VAL A 108 13.02 -12.38 1.87
C VAL A 108 11.71 -13.12 1.70
N ILE A 109 11.64 -14.00 0.68
CA ILE A 109 10.45 -14.78 0.32
C ILE A 109 10.72 -16.24 0.65
N GLU A 110 9.85 -16.85 1.48
CA GLU A 110 9.89 -18.26 1.86
C GLU A 110 11.23 -18.74 2.43
N LYS A 111 12.07 -17.82 2.90
CA LYS A 111 13.41 -18.08 3.43
C LYS A 111 13.51 -17.55 4.86
N GLU A 112 14.46 -18.11 5.59
CA GLU A 112 14.85 -17.58 6.87
C GLU A 112 15.47 -16.18 6.71
N PRO A 113 15.06 -15.20 7.55
CA PRO A 113 15.66 -13.88 7.50
C PRO A 113 17.14 -13.93 7.92
N PRO A 114 17.98 -13.04 7.38
CA PRO A 114 19.38 -12.98 7.77
C PRO A 114 19.51 -12.62 9.25
N THR A 115 20.53 -13.20 9.90
CA THR A 115 20.90 -12.87 11.28
C THR A 115 21.96 -11.79 11.30
N TYR A 116 21.87 -10.89 12.27
CA TYR A 116 22.79 -9.75 12.45
C TYR A 116 23.30 -9.69 13.87
N THR A 117 24.58 -9.37 14.02
CA THR A 117 25.21 -9.09 15.30
C THR A 117 24.78 -7.72 15.85
N GLU A 118 24.96 -7.49 17.13
CA GLU A 118 24.65 -6.18 17.74
C GLU A 118 25.50 -5.04 17.12
N LYS A 119 26.76 -5.33 16.75
CA LYS A 119 27.63 -4.35 16.06
C LYS A 119 27.07 -3.92 14.71
N GLU A 120 26.52 -4.86 13.93
CA GLU A 120 25.88 -4.53 12.63
C GLU A 120 24.59 -3.71 12.81
N LYS A 121 23.93 -3.86 13.97
CA LYS A 121 22.73 -3.08 14.31
C LYS A 121 23.04 -1.67 14.86
N GLU A 122 24.27 -1.35 15.20
CA GLU A 122 24.63 -0.04 15.80
C GLU A 122 24.20 1.15 14.94
N HIS A 123 24.33 1.04 13.62
CA HIS A 123 24.00 2.10 12.66
C HIS A 123 22.52 2.18 12.30
N LEU A 124 21.69 1.25 12.80
CA LEU A 124 20.26 1.26 12.54
C LEU A 124 19.54 2.33 13.37
N PRO A 125 18.44 2.91 12.84
CA PRO A 125 17.58 3.78 13.63
C PRO A 125 17.06 3.08 14.89
N THR A 126 16.99 3.79 15.99
CA THR A 126 16.59 3.25 17.31
C THR A 126 15.24 2.52 17.27
N TRP A 127 14.28 3.04 16.49
CA TRP A 127 12.96 2.43 16.34
C TRP A 127 12.96 1.09 15.58
N LEU A 128 13.98 0.87 14.72
CA LEU A 128 14.09 -0.35 13.92
C LEU A 128 14.85 -1.47 14.65
N LYS A 129 15.81 -1.13 15.50
CA LYS A 129 16.66 -2.10 16.19
C LYS A 129 15.92 -3.28 16.83
N PRO A 130 14.80 -3.07 17.58
CA PRO A 130 14.06 -4.18 18.20
C PRO A 130 13.39 -5.13 17.21
N HIS A 131 13.07 -4.62 16.03
CA HIS A 131 12.27 -5.31 15.01
C HIS A 131 13.08 -5.70 13.78
N PHE A 132 14.38 -5.40 13.73
CA PHE A 132 15.20 -5.64 12.55
C PHE A 132 15.24 -7.13 12.21
N TRP A 133 14.58 -7.50 11.13
CA TRP A 133 14.33 -8.88 10.67
C TRP A 133 13.62 -9.77 11.70
N LYS A 134 13.04 -9.19 12.75
CA LYS A 134 12.43 -9.93 13.85
C LYS A 134 10.93 -9.72 13.90
N PRO A 135 10.12 -10.65 13.38
CA PRO A 135 8.67 -10.64 13.55
C PRO A 135 8.27 -10.60 15.02
N PHE A 136 7.17 -9.91 15.32
CA PHE A 136 6.61 -9.92 16.67
C PHE A 136 6.06 -11.31 17.02
N ASN A 137 5.40 -11.97 16.07
CA ASN A 137 4.95 -13.35 16.20
C ASN A 137 6.08 -14.33 15.83
N ARG A 138 6.24 -15.38 16.63
CA ARG A 138 7.20 -16.46 16.31
C ARG A 138 6.74 -17.21 15.07
N LEU A 139 7.55 -17.25 14.04
CA LEU A 139 7.33 -18.07 12.85
C LEU A 139 8.00 -19.42 13.04
N VAL A 140 7.24 -20.49 12.86
CA VAL A 140 7.72 -21.89 12.92
C VAL A 140 8.10 -22.38 11.52
N SER A 141 7.52 -21.79 10.48
CA SER A 141 7.78 -22.09 9.08
C SER A 141 7.75 -20.82 8.26
N TYR A 142 8.66 -20.70 7.32
CA TYR A 142 8.75 -19.58 6.40
C TYR A 142 7.97 -19.79 5.10
N LYS A 143 7.42 -20.98 4.90
CA LYS A 143 6.60 -21.31 3.71
C LYS A 143 5.43 -20.34 3.59
N ARG A 144 5.19 -19.85 2.38
CA ARG A 144 4.12 -18.89 2.05
C ARG A 144 4.21 -17.59 2.86
N THR A 145 5.41 -17.13 3.11
CA THR A 145 5.63 -15.93 3.92
C THR A 145 6.69 -15.03 3.28
N ILE A 146 6.43 -13.73 3.27
CA ILE A 146 7.46 -12.71 3.06
C ILE A 146 7.79 -12.11 4.41
N ILE A 147 9.08 -11.91 4.68
CA ILE A 147 9.56 -11.22 5.89
C ILE A 147 10.34 -9.99 5.44
N PHE A 148 9.99 -8.84 6.00
CA PHE A 148 10.66 -7.57 5.73
C PHE A 148 11.73 -7.26 6.77
N HIS A 149 12.71 -6.45 6.38
CA HIS A 149 13.76 -5.98 7.28
C HIS A 149 13.22 -5.24 8.52
N THR A 150 12.01 -4.70 8.44
CA THR A 150 11.29 -4.11 9.59
C THR A 150 10.70 -5.17 10.54
N GLY A 151 10.88 -6.47 10.26
CA GLY A 151 10.26 -7.56 10.98
C GLY A 151 8.81 -7.83 10.62
N THR A 152 8.17 -6.93 9.90
CA THR A 152 6.80 -7.16 9.39
C THR A 152 6.80 -8.37 8.48
N ASN A 153 5.79 -9.22 8.63
CA ASN A 153 5.67 -10.41 7.80
C ASN A 153 4.29 -10.53 7.19
N ILE A 154 4.22 -11.09 5.98
CA ILE A 154 2.98 -11.35 5.26
C ILE A 154 2.86 -12.84 5.05
N ARG A 155 1.79 -13.42 5.54
CA ARG A 155 1.41 -14.80 5.23
C ARG A 155 0.46 -14.83 4.05
N PHE A 156 0.75 -15.68 3.07
CA PHE A 156 -0.13 -15.93 1.93
C PHE A 156 -1.16 -17.02 2.25
N GLY A 157 -2.40 -16.77 1.87
CA GLY A 157 -3.50 -17.72 2.08
C GLY A 157 -4.51 -17.71 0.95
N SER A 158 -5.22 -18.83 0.83
CA SER A 158 -6.36 -18.96 -0.09
C SER A 158 -7.65 -19.05 0.73
N LEU A 159 -8.69 -18.36 0.24
CA LEU A 159 -10.02 -18.45 0.82
C LEU A 159 -10.78 -19.74 0.48
N ASP A 160 -10.26 -20.55 -0.43
CA ASP A 160 -10.79 -21.89 -0.65
C ASP A 160 -10.47 -22.83 0.53
N ARG A 161 -9.39 -22.56 1.25
CA ARG A 161 -8.97 -23.31 2.44
C ARG A 161 -8.81 -22.38 3.65
N PRO A 162 -9.89 -21.80 4.17
CA PRO A 162 -9.85 -20.81 5.24
C PRO A 162 -9.27 -21.37 6.55
N SER A 163 -9.29 -22.71 6.74
CA SER A 163 -8.68 -23.38 7.90
C SER A 163 -7.17 -23.13 8.02
N THR A 164 -6.47 -22.85 6.91
CA THR A 164 -5.04 -22.53 6.93
C THR A 164 -4.72 -21.16 7.54
N LEU A 165 -5.70 -20.28 7.60
CA LEU A 165 -5.62 -18.94 8.19
C LEU A 165 -6.27 -18.87 9.57
N ALA A 166 -7.12 -19.86 9.90
CA ALA A 166 -7.76 -19.96 11.21
C ALA A 166 -6.70 -20.25 12.31
N GLY A 167 -6.90 -19.67 13.47
CA GLY A 167 -5.97 -19.82 14.60
C GLY A 167 -4.80 -18.85 14.63
N SER A 168 -4.53 -18.11 13.56
CA SER A 168 -3.57 -17.01 13.56
C SER A 168 -4.26 -15.68 13.86
N SER A 169 -3.49 -14.70 14.36
CA SER A 169 -3.96 -13.33 14.54
C SER A 169 -3.17 -12.41 13.61
N TYR A 170 -3.89 -11.57 12.88
CA TYR A 170 -3.32 -10.61 11.94
C TYR A 170 -3.72 -9.19 12.32
N VAL A 171 -2.95 -8.21 11.89
CA VAL A 171 -3.27 -6.78 12.11
C VAL A 171 -3.83 -6.10 10.87
N TYR A 172 -3.58 -6.64 9.70
CA TYR A 172 -4.05 -6.10 8.41
C TYR A 172 -4.24 -7.20 7.36
N VAL A 173 -5.18 -6.99 6.44
CA VAL A 173 -5.50 -7.92 5.35
C VAL A 173 -5.31 -7.23 4.01
N PHE A 174 -4.61 -7.90 3.10
CA PHE A 174 -4.59 -7.59 1.68
C PHE A 174 -5.42 -8.63 0.92
N GLY A 175 -6.13 -8.18 -0.11
CA GLY A 175 -6.83 -9.05 -1.05
C GLY A 175 -6.86 -8.42 -2.42
N ASP A 176 -6.55 -9.20 -3.44
CA ASP A 176 -6.68 -8.79 -4.83
C ASP A 176 -7.64 -9.76 -5.54
N GLU A 177 -8.28 -9.29 -6.62
CA GLU A 177 -9.34 -10.00 -7.34
C GLU A 177 -10.49 -10.47 -6.42
N VAL A 178 -10.87 -9.61 -5.47
CA VAL A 178 -11.87 -9.96 -4.45
C VAL A 178 -13.29 -10.16 -4.98
N LYS A 179 -13.53 -9.91 -6.27
CA LYS A 179 -14.77 -10.26 -6.96
C LYS A 179 -15.09 -11.77 -6.92
N TYR A 180 -14.09 -12.60 -6.66
CA TYR A 180 -14.24 -14.04 -6.50
C TYR A 180 -14.48 -14.47 -5.04
N PHE A 181 -14.55 -13.53 -4.09
CA PHE A 181 -14.68 -13.83 -2.67
C PHE A 181 -16.14 -13.67 -2.22
N LYS A 182 -16.69 -14.72 -1.62
CA LYS A 182 -17.98 -14.64 -0.94
C LYS A 182 -17.88 -13.79 0.32
N GLU A 183 -18.89 -12.95 0.57
CA GLU A 183 -18.93 -12.05 1.75
C GLU A 183 -18.72 -12.80 3.08
N GLU A 184 -19.30 -14.00 3.21
CA GLU A 184 -19.14 -14.83 4.40
C GLU A 184 -17.68 -15.23 4.68
N LYS A 185 -16.92 -15.59 3.63
CA LYS A 185 -15.50 -15.96 3.78
C LYS A 185 -14.66 -14.78 4.25
N ILE A 186 -14.95 -13.58 3.74
CA ILE A 186 -14.30 -12.35 4.19
C ILE A 186 -14.68 -12.02 5.63
N ALA A 187 -15.96 -12.11 5.99
CA ALA A 187 -16.40 -11.89 7.35
C ALA A 187 -15.70 -12.83 8.36
N ASN A 188 -15.52 -14.08 7.99
CA ASN A 188 -14.79 -15.06 8.80
C ASN A 188 -13.29 -14.73 8.89
N LEU A 189 -12.64 -14.32 7.80
CA LEU A 189 -11.24 -13.87 7.82
C LEU A 189 -11.07 -12.64 8.74
N MET A 190 -11.99 -11.68 8.68
CA MET A 190 -11.92 -10.47 9.52
C MET A 190 -11.99 -10.78 11.02
N LYS A 191 -12.55 -11.92 11.46
CA LYS A 191 -12.48 -12.37 12.85
C LYS A 191 -11.06 -12.70 13.30
N ALA A 192 -10.16 -13.05 12.37
CA ALA A 192 -8.73 -13.28 12.64
C ALA A 192 -7.91 -11.97 12.69
N VAL A 193 -8.49 -10.84 12.25
CA VAL A 193 -7.85 -9.51 12.31
C VAL A 193 -8.08 -8.91 13.71
N ARG A 194 -7.32 -9.43 14.66
CA ARG A 194 -7.43 -9.12 16.09
C ARG A 194 -6.05 -9.27 16.76
N GLY A 195 -5.98 -8.88 18.00
CA GLY A 195 -4.74 -8.97 18.78
C GLY A 195 -3.79 -7.79 18.51
N TYR A 196 -2.69 -7.78 19.19
CA TYR A 196 -1.61 -6.77 19.06
C TYR A 196 -2.08 -5.31 19.25
N SER A 197 -3.16 -5.07 19.98
CA SER A 197 -3.70 -3.73 20.21
C SER A 197 -2.74 -2.83 21.00
N VAL A 198 -1.97 -3.40 21.91
CA VAL A 198 -0.96 -2.68 22.69
C VAL A 198 0.16 -2.18 21.78
N GLN A 199 0.57 -3.00 20.79
CA GLN A 199 1.68 -2.69 19.87
C GLN A 199 1.23 -1.74 18.75
N TYR A 200 0.07 -1.99 18.16
CA TYR A 200 -0.35 -1.35 16.90
C TYR A 200 -1.66 -0.58 16.99
N GLY A 201 -2.33 -0.54 18.16
CA GLY A 201 -3.61 0.15 18.33
C GLY A 201 -3.61 1.63 17.94
N ASN A 202 -2.43 2.27 18.00
CA ASN A 202 -2.23 3.66 17.58
C ASN A 202 -1.93 3.82 16.10
N SER A 203 -1.73 2.73 15.34
CA SER A 203 -1.55 2.81 13.89
C SER A 203 -2.87 3.14 13.18
N PRO A 204 -2.85 4.06 12.19
CA PRO A 204 -4.04 4.33 11.37
C PRO A 204 -4.46 3.12 10.52
N PHE A 205 -3.60 2.10 10.38
CA PHE A 205 -3.87 0.88 9.62
C PHE A 205 -4.40 -0.27 10.49
N TYR A 206 -4.26 -0.18 11.81
CA TYR A 206 -4.62 -1.28 12.70
C TYR A 206 -6.06 -1.77 12.50
N ARG A 207 -6.23 -3.09 12.33
CA ARG A 207 -7.49 -3.78 12.01
C ARG A 207 -8.11 -3.30 10.69
N GLY A 208 -7.27 -2.97 9.73
CA GLY A 208 -7.69 -2.54 8.41
C GLY A 208 -7.59 -3.63 7.35
N TYR A 209 -7.94 -3.24 6.13
CA TYR A 209 -7.80 -4.06 4.94
C TYR A 209 -7.61 -3.21 3.67
N SER A 210 -7.05 -3.83 2.64
CA SER A 210 -6.98 -3.30 1.29
C SER A 210 -7.50 -4.34 0.30
N PHE A 211 -8.64 -4.05 -0.29
CA PHE A 211 -9.28 -4.93 -1.26
C PHE A 211 -9.37 -4.24 -2.62
N THR A 212 -8.82 -4.90 -3.63
CA THR A 212 -8.82 -4.44 -5.02
C THR A 212 -9.45 -5.50 -5.90
N THR A 213 -10.15 -5.08 -6.94
CA THR A 213 -10.77 -5.97 -7.93
C THR A 213 -11.19 -5.20 -9.17
N ASP A 214 -11.55 -5.92 -10.22
CA ASP A 214 -12.41 -5.43 -11.30
C ASP A 214 -13.88 -5.44 -10.86
N MET A 215 -14.78 -4.96 -11.72
CA MET A 215 -16.20 -4.99 -11.47
C MET A 215 -16.70 -6.43 -11.26
N PRO A 216 -17.44 -6.70 -10.18
CA PRO A 216 -18.06 -8.01 -9.97
C PRO A 216 -19.04 -8.37 -11.10
N ASP A 217 -19.17 -9.66 -11.39
CA ASP A 217 -20.13 -10.15 -12.37
C ASP A 217 -21.57 -9.92 -11.88
N VAL A 218 -22.38 -9.29 -12.72
CA VAL A 218 -23.79 -8.98 -12.43
C VAL A 218 -24.66 -10.24 -12.31
N SER A 219 -24.23 -11.37 -12.85
CA SER A 219 -24.95 -12.65 -12.72
C SER A 219 -24.89 -13.23 -11.29
N HIS A 220 -23.97 -12.75 -10.47
CA HIS A 220 -23.76 -13.20 -9.09
C HIS A 220 -24.06 -12.13 -8.05
N ILE A 221 -25.05 -11.28 -8.31
CA ILE A 221 -25.52 -10.24 -7.39
C ILE A 221 -25.91 -10.86 -6.04
N GLY A 222 -25.45 -10.23 -4.96
CA GLY A 222 -25.76 -10.64 -3.59
C GLY A 222 -24.69 -11.52 -2.93
N GLU A 223 -23.88 -12.25 -3.68
CA GLU A 223 -22.79 -13.06 -3.12
C GLU A 223 -21.41 -12.38 -3.20
N TYR A 224 -21.15 -11.69 -4.32
CA TYR A 224 -19.81 -11.17 -4.68
C TYR A 224 -19.76 -9.64 -4.80
N ASP A 225 -20.91 -8.97 -4.81
CA ASP A 225 -21.02 -7.52 -4.92
C ASP A 225 -20.81 -6.75 -3.61
N TRP A 226 -20.51 -7.47 -2.53
CA TRP A 226 -20.34 -6.89 -1.19
C TRP A 226 -19.30 -5.75 -1.14
N ILE A 227 -18.33 -5.74 -2.06
CA ILE A 227 -17.32 -4.68 -2.13
C ILE A 227 -17.95 -3.33 -2.46
N LEU A 228 -19.01 -3.31 -3.26
CA LEU A 228 -19.75 -2.10 -3.68
C LEU A 228 -20.45 -1.41 -2.50
N LYS A 229 -20.81 -2.16 -1.45
CA LYS A 229 -21.37 -1.61 -0.19
C LYS A 229 -20.41 -0.62 0.49
N GLY A 230 -19.14 -0.57 0.07
CA GLY A 230 -18.16 0.40 0.55
C GLY A 230 -18.53 1.84 0.29
N ALA A 231 -19.27 2.12 -0.79
CA ALA A 231 -19.69 3.47 -1.13
C ALA A 231 -20.58 4.11 -0.07
N SER A 232 -21.53 3.35 0.50
CA SER A 232 -22.42 3.84 1.56
C SER A 232 -21.75 4.03 2.91
N ALA A 233 -20.59 3.41 3.13
CA ALA A 233 -19.81 3.51 4.36
C ALA A 233 -18.81 4.67 4.36
N MET A 234 -18.70 5.41 3.25
CA MET A 234 -17.75 6.49 3.05
C MET A 234 -18.31 7.84 3.52
N ASN A 235 -17.53 8.57 4.31
CA ASN A 235 -17.82 9.94 4.69
C ASN A 235 -16.95 10.90 3.87
N THR A 236 -17.51 11.44 2.79
CA THR A 236 -16.76 12.27 1.82
C THR A 236 -16.23 13.57 2.44
N GLU A 237 -17.01 14.23 3.30
CA GLU A 237 -16.58 15.48 3.94
C GLU A 237 -15.34 15.26 4.82
N ARG A 238 -15.36 14.22 5.63
CA ARG A 238 -14.23 13.88 6.51
C ARG A 238 -13.02 13.42 5.72
N LEU A 239 -13.21 12.66 4.65
CA LEU A 239 -12.12 12.24 3.77
C LEU A 239 -11.50 13.43 3.03
N THR A 240 -12.27 14.44 2.67
CA THR A 240 -11.75 15.69 2.09
C THR A 240 -10.77 16.38 3.04
N LEU A 241 -11.05 16.41 4.34
CA LEU A 241 -10.11 16.96 5.33
C LEU A 241 -8.82 16.14 5.43
N VAL A 242 -8.92 14.80 5.35
CA VAL A 242 -7.73 13.93 5.32
C VAL A 242 -6.89 14.22 4.07
N MET A 243 -7.54 14.34 2.91
CA MET A 243 -6.88 14.64 1.64
C MET A 243 -6.16 15.99 1.69
N GLN A 244 -6.82 17.04 2.19
CA GLN A 244 -6.21 18.36 2.35
C GLN A 244 -4.99 18.32 3.27
N ALA A 245 -5.09 17.63 4.41
CA ALA A 245 -3.95 17.46 5.32
C ALA A 245 -2.82 16.66 4.67
N GLY A 246 -3.15 15.64 3.86
CA GLY A 246 -2.21 14.85 3.09
C GLY A 246 -1.47 15.68 2.03
N LEU A 247 -2.17 16.56 1.31
CA LEU A 247 -1.56 17.48 0.34
C LEU A 247 -0.59 18.44 1.02
N VAL A 248 -0.98 19.05 2.14
CA VAL A 248 -0.08 19.97 2.88
C VAL A 248 1.12 19.22 3.47
N TYR A 249 0.91 18.00 3.96
CA TYR A 249 2.03 17.16 4.40
C TYR A 249 2.98 16.82 3.26
N ASN A 250 2.45 16.44 2.09
CA ASN A 250 3.26 16.13 0.91
C ASN A 250 4.08 17.35 0.47
N GLN A 251 3.46 18.53 0.40
CA GLN A 251 4.17 19.79 0.12
C GLN A 251 5.29 20.04 1.13
N ALA A 252 5.00 19.96 2.42
CA ALA A 252 6.00 20.16 3.48
C ALA A 252 7.14 19.14 3.41
N LEU A 253 6.85 17.91 2.98
CA LEU A 253 7.85 16.87 2.78
C LEU A 253 8.77 17.19 1.60
N HIS A 254 8.23 17.67 0.47
CA HIS A 254 9.01 18.12 -0.68
C HIS A 254 9.96 19.26 -0.29
N GLU A 255 9.45 20.27 0.42
CA GLU A 255 10.26 21.39 0.90
C GLU A 255 11.39 20.93 1.84
N TYR A 256 11.09 20.00 2.73
CA TYR A 256 12.12 19.40 3.60
C TYR A 256 13.19 18.65 2.79
N VAL A 257 12.79 17.87 1.81
CA VAL A 257 13.74 17.12 0.97
C VAL A 257 14.64 18.07 0.19
N ALA A 258 14.07 19.11 -0.43
CA ALA A 258 14.82 20.14 -1.16
C ALA A 258 15.83 20.84 -0.24
N ALA A 259 15.41 21.29 0.94
CA ALA A 259 16.28 21.95 1.91
C ALA A 259 17.39 21.01 2.43
N LYS A 260 17.10 19.72 2.60
CA LYS A 260 18.08 18.73 3.02
C LYS A 260 19.13 18.46 1.94
N LEU A 261 18.73 18.39 0.68
CA LEU A 261 19.65 18.25 -0.46
C LEU A 261 20.58 19.48 -0.55
N GLU A 262 20.02 20.68 -0.39
CA GLU A 262 20.82 21.91 -0.38
C GLU A 262 21.83 21.93 0.77
N TRP A 263 21.43 21.53 1.98
CA TRP A 263 22.37 21.38 3.08
C TRP A 263 23.45 20.31 2.82
N GLN A 264 23.09 19.20 2.17
CA GLN A 264 24.08 18.18 1.81
C GLN A 264 25.12 18.70 0.81
N ARG A 265 24.70 19.60 -0.08
CA ARG A 265 25.56 20.24 -1.08
C ARG A 265 26.46 21.32 -0.49
N THR A 266 25.91 22.20 0.35
CA THR A 266 26.60 23.43 0.82
C THR A 266 27.27 23.27 2.17
N ARG A 267 26.71 22.44 3.06
CA ARG A 267 27.15 22.23 4.45
C ARG A 267 27.17 23.52 5.28
N THR A 268 26.44 24.55 4.88
CA THR A 268 26.39 25.82 5.62
C THR A 268 25.47 25.73 6.84
N PRO A 269 25.73 26.50 7.94
CA PRO A 269 24.87 26.56 9.11
C PRO A 269 23.46 27.06 8.80
N GLU A 270 23.30 27.95 7.83
CA GLU A 270 22.03 28.48 7.37
C GLU A 270 21.18 27.40 6.72
N ALA A 271 21.75 26.64 5.78
CA ALA A 271 21.08 25.50 5.15
C ALA A 271 20.73 24.40 6.18
N GLU A 272 21.56 24.23 7.20
CA GLU A 272 21.27 23.30 8.31
C GLU A 272 20.03 23.73 9.12
N ARG A 273 19.93 25.00 9.47
CA ARG A 273 18.76 25.57 10.16
C ARG A 273 17.51 25.42 9.32
N GLU A 274 17.61 25.72 8.01
CA GLU A 274 16.48 25.66 7.09
C GLU A 274 15.93 24.23 7.00
N TYR A 275 16.76 23.23 6.71
CA TYR A 275 16.26 21.85 6.63
C TYR A 275 15.68 21.34 7.95
N LYS A 276 16.24 21.75 9.11
CA LYS A 276 15.69 21.41 10.42
C LYS A 276 14.32 22.02 10.65
N ASN A 277 14.10 23.27 10.20
CA ASN A 277 12.81 23.93 10.28
C ASN A 277 11.78 23.25 9.38
N LYS A 278 12.14 22.94 8.11
CA LYS A 278 11.26 22.21 7.19
C LYS A 278 10.92 20.80 7.70
N LEU A 279 11.87 20.13 8.35
CA LEU A 279 11.61 18.83 9.00
C LEU A 279 10.57 18.94 10.13
N ARG A 280 10.61 20.01 10.95
CA ARG A 280 9.61 20.23 12.00
C ARG A 280 8.21 20.43 11.40
N THR A 281 8.12 21.23 10.34
CA THR A 281 6.87 21.47 9.62
C THR A 281 6.32 20.16 9.01
N ALA A 282 7.15 19.39 8.34
CA ALA A 282 6.74 18.10 7.77
C ALA A 282 6.28 17.12 8.86
N ARG A 283 6.97 17.05 10.01
CA ARG A 283 6.57 16.22 11.14
C ARG A 283 5.23 16.65 11.75
N LEU A 284 5.00 17.96 11.88
CA LEU A 284 3.74 18.50 12.38
C LEU A 284 2.57 18.12 11.48
N TRP A 285 2.70 18.30 10.17
CA TRP A 285 1.64 17.96 9.23
C TRP A 285 1.44 16.45 9.09
N ARG A 286 2.51 15.65 9.18
CA ARG A 286 2.40 14.20 9.28
C ARG A 286 1.57 13.77 10.49
N SER A 287 1.82 14.35 11.65
CA SER A 287 1.06 14.05 12.87
C SER A 287 -0.44 14.36 12.69
N ARG A 288 -0.77 15.55 12.17
CA ARG A 288 -2.16 15.96 11.89
C ARG A 288 -2.85 15.02 10.90
N TRP A 289 -2.18 14.68 9.81
CA TRP A 289 -2.68 13.76 8.81
C TRP A 289 -2.94 12.36 9.40
N VAL A 290 -2.02 11.84 10.22
CA VAL A 290 -2.17 10.54 10.89
C VAL A 290 -3.34 10.57 11.88
N GLU A 291 -3.50 11.64 12.67
CA GLU A 291 -4.62 11.77 13.63
C GLU A 291 -5.98 11.79 12.92
N LEU A 292 -6.11 12.54 11.81
CA LEU A 292 -7.34 12.53 11.02
C LEU A 292 -7.68 11.13 10.48
N ARG A 293 -6.69 10.35 10.08
CA ARG A 293 -6.87 8.99 9.56
C ARG A 293 -7.27 7.97 10.63
N ARG A 294 -7.05 8.27 11.91
CA ARG A 294 -7.47 7.40 13.04
C ARG A 294 -8.94 7.50 13.36
N LEU A 295 -9.61 8.55 12.93
CA LEU A 295 -11.03 8.74 13.20
C LEU A 295 -11.86 7.62 12.55
N PRO A 296 -12.92 7.14 13.22
CA PRO A 296 -13.80 6.12 12.65
C PRO A 296 -14.45 6.55 11.34
N GLU A 297 -14.80 7.82 11.21
CA GLU A 297 -15.49 8.43 10.05
C GLU A 297 -14.61 8.49 8.81
N THR A 298 -13.28 8.47 8.97
CA THR A 298 -12.31 8.48 7.86
C THR A 298 -11.75 7.09 7.55
N ALA A 299 -12.26 6.06 8.25
CA ALA A 299 -11.69 4.72 8.18
C ALA A 299 -11.90 4.06 6.82
N THR A 300 -13.00 4.33 6.12
CA THR A 300 -13.37 3.64 4.89
C THR A 300 -13.26 4.57 3.70
N PHE A 301 -12.59 4.12 2.65
CA PHE A 301 -12.58 4.75 1.35
C PHE A 301 -12.97 3.71 0.30
N PHE A 302 -13.96 4.06 -0.50
CA PHE A 302 -14.41 3.30 -1.66
C PHE A 302 -14.07 4.06 -2.92
N MET A 303 -13.58 3.35 -3.93
CA MET A 303 -13.21 3.90 -5.22
C MET A 303 -13.76 3.02 -6.32
N LEU A 304 -14.33 3.66 -7.33
CA LEU A 304 -14.80 3.02 -8.56
C LEU A 304 -14.24 3.79 -9.76
N ALA A 305 -13.50 3.12 -10.63
CA ALA A 305 -12.92 3.75 -11.81
C ALA A 305 -12.71 2.77 -12.97
N SER A 306 -12.78 3.28 -14.20
CA SER A 306 -12.56 2.50 -15.42
C SER A 306 -11.07 2.36 -15.76
N SER A 307 -10.76 1.55 -16.77
CA SER A 307 -9.40 1.45 -17.34
C SER A 307 -8.91 2.78 -17.93
N TYR A 308 -9.80 3.70 -18.30
CA TYR A 308 -9.44 5.03 -18.80
C TYR A 308 -8.64 5.90 -17.83
N ILE A 309 -8.61 5.56 -16.55
CA ILE A 309 -7.75 6.26 -15.57
C ILE A 309 -6.27 6.13 -15.88
N ASN A 310 -5.90 5.20 -16.75
CA ASN A 310 -4.53 4.90 -17.12
C ASN A 310 -4.29 5.06 -18.63
N VAL A 311 -5.08 5.90 -19.29
CA VAL A 311 -5.01 6.14 -20.74
C VAL A 311 -3.64 6.60 -21.22
N ASP A 312 -2.89 7.30 -20.37
CA ASP A 312 -1.53 7.77 -20.69
C ASP A 312 -0.50 6.62 -20.81
N ILE A 313 -0.82 5.45 -20.25
CA ILE A 313 0.02 4.24 -20.32
C ILE A 313 -0.58 3.20 -21.26
N LEU A 314 -1.90 3.03 -21.22
CA LEU A 314 -2.63 2.12 -22.10
C LEU A 314 -2.85 2.83 -23.45
N THR A 315 -2.27 2.30 -24.50
CA THR A 315 -2.37 2.89 -25.84
C THR A 315 -3.80 2.80 -26.41
N ALA A 316 -4.10 3.61 -27.44
CA ALA A 316 -5.38 3.51 -28.17
C ALA A 316 -5.59 2.09 -28.72
N GLU A 317 -4.53 1.47 -29.27
CA GLU A 317 -4.54 0.08 -29.76
C GLU A 317 -5.00 -0.90 -28.66
N TRP A 318 -4.54 -0.73 -27.43
CA TRP A 318 -4.98 -1.58 -26.31
C TRP A 318 -6.49 -1.48 -26.07
N PHE A 319 -7.05 -0.28 -26.18
CA PHE A 319 -8.50 -0.09 -26.04
C PHE A 319 -9.26 -0.66 -27.25
N ASP A 320 -8.74 -0.46 -28.46
CA ASP A 320 -9.33 -0.99 -29.68
C ASP A 320 -9.34 -2.53 -29.68
N ASP A 321 -8.25 -3.17 -29.28
CA ASP A 321 -8.16 -4.62 -29.10
C ASP A 321 -9.14 -5.11 -28.03
N ALA A 322 -9.17 -4.44 -26.87
CA ALA A 322 -10.08 -4.76 -25.78
C ALA A 322 -11.58 -4.62 -26.18
N PHE A 323 -11.91 -3.71 -27.10
CA PHE A 323 -13.25 -3.56 -27.65
C PHE A 323 -13.54 -4.54 -28.80
N ALA A 324 -12.53 -4.90 -29.60
CA ALA A 324 -12.66 -5.82 -30.72
C ALA A 324 -12.82 -7.28 -30.25
N GLU A 325 -12.13 -7.66 -29.20
CA GLU A 325 -12.33 -8.93 -28.53
C GLU A 325 -13.73 -8.97 -27.92
N GLN A 326 -14.66 -9.66 -28.57
CA GLN A 326 -16.10 -9.70 -28.22
C GLN A 326 -16.41 -10.47 -26.93
N PHE A 327 -15.55 -10.46 -25.95
CA PHE A 327 -15.84 -11.05 -24.65
C PHE A 327 -16.76 -10.10 -23.86
N SER A 328 -17.97 -10.58 -23.57
CA SER A 328 -19.03 -9.86 -22.86
C SER A 328 -18.55 -9.19 -21.55
N ASP A 329 -17.62 -9.83 -20.87
CA ASP A 329 -17.07 -9.36 -19.61
C ASP A 329 -16.18 -8.11 -19.74
N TYR A 330 -15.48 -7.95 -20.88
CA TYR A 330 -14.69 -6.76 -21.17
C TYR A 330 -15.56 -5.53 -21.42
N LYS A 331 -16.63 -5.69 -22.18
CA LYS A 331 -17.58 -4.60 -22.43
C LYS A 331 -18.21 -4.10 -21.14
N LEU A 332 -18.60 -5.00 -20.24
CA LEU A 332 -19.20 -4.62 -18.96
C LEU A 332 -18.20 -3.90 -18.05
N SER A 333 -16.95 -4.35 -17.94
CA SER A 333 -15.94 -3.67 -17.12
C SER A 333 -15.48 -2.32 -17.68
N LEU A 334 -15.60 -2.10 -19.00
CA LEU A 334 -15.25 -0.84 -19.66
C LEU A 334 -16.45 0.12 -19.79
N ILE A 335 -17.65 -0.39 -20.09
CA ILE A 335 -18.83 0.42 -20.44
C ILE A 335 -19.61 0.88 -19.20
N HIS A 336 -19.78 0.07 -18.17
CA HIS A 336 -20.51 0.48 -16.96
C HIS A 336 -19.85 1.62 -16.17
N ILE A 337 -18.60 1.94 -16.50
CA ILE A 337 -17.88 3.04 -15.89
C ILE A 337 -17.78 4.25 -16.84
N SER A 338 -18.17 4.11 -18.13
CA SER A 338 -18.11 5.19 -19.12
C SER A 338 -19.37 6.02 -19.22
N GLU A 339 -20.52 5.59 -18.67
CA GLU A 339 -21.64 6.50 -18.50
C GLU A 339 -21.33 7.46 -17.34
N PRO A 340 -21.23 8.79 -17.62
CA PRO A 340 -21.18 9.75 -16.55
C PRO A 340 -22.54 9.71 -15.85
N THR A 341 -22.69 8.84 -14.86
CA THR A 341 -23.73 9.08 -13.88
C THR A 341 -23.48 10.49 -13.37
N ARG A 342 -24.42 11.41 -13.60
CA ARG A 342 -24.42 12.82 -13.20
C ARG A 342 -24.37 13.00 -11.66
N ARG A 343 -23.70 12.10 -10.97
CA ARG A 343 -23.37 12.15 -9.56
C ARG A 343 -21.94 11.70 -9.35
N VAL A 344 -20.99 12.45 -9.89
CA VAL A 344 -19.67 12.51 -9.30
C VAL A 344 -19.88 13.28 -7.99
N VAL A 345 -20.06 12.55 -6.92
CA VAL A 345 -19.86 13.10 -5.59
C VAL A 345 -18.35 13.11 -5.40
N ILE A 346 -17.71 14.24 -5.75
CA ILE A 346 -16.35 14.56 -5.34
C ILE A 346 -16.39 14.90 -3.85
#